data_987b9528fcbd5821de6ff8c79a778a22
#
_entry.id   987b9528fcbd5821de6ff8c79a778a22
#
_cell.length_a   1.000
_cell.length_b   1.000
_cell.length_c   1.000
_cell.angle_alpha   90.00
_cell.angle_beta   90.00
_cell.angle_gamma   90.00
#
_symmetry.space_group_name_H-M   'P 1'
#
loop_
_entity.id
_entity.type
_entity.pdbx_description
1 polymer ?
#
loop_
_entity_poly.entity_id
_entity_poly.type
_entity_poly.pdbx_seq_one_letter_code
_entity_poly.pdbx_strand_id
1 'polypeptide(L)'
;MLDADERMTPALHAEIVRRLGTAGPDIGMFRMRRQDMFLGRWLQRSSGYPTWFGRLLRLGSVRVEREINEEFCTSLGIGELENHIIHFPFNRGIAYWFERHNRYSTMEALVLAQERSRPIAWRDLLSGDPLARRKAAKQLAYRMPGRPTLIFLYLYVLRAGFRDGRPGLLFCRMRTLYERMIDLKVSAARYSSSSENRLP
;
A
#
# COMPACT_ATOMS: atom_id res chain seq x y z
N MET A 1 -5.64 10.06 -14.57
CA MET A 1 -6.41 10.29 -13.33
C MET A 1 -5.44 10.71 -12.24
N LEU A 2 -5.76 11.74 -11.46
CA LEU A 2 -4.95 12.22 -10.32
C LEU A 2 -5.85 12.33 -9.11
N ASP A 3 -5.33 11.95 -7.94
CA ASP A 3 -6.01 12.16 -6.67
C ASP A 3 -5.88 13.62 -6.24
N ALA A 4 -6.78 14.10 -5.36
CA ALA A 4 -6.80 15.50 -4.92
C ALA A 4 -5.54 15.92 -4.13
N ASP A 5 -4.76 14.96 -3.66
CA ASP A 5 -3.49 15.14 -2.95
C ASP A 5 -2.26 14.79 -3.80
N GLU A 6 -2.45 14.61 -5.11
CA GLU A 6 -1.38 14.37 -6.08
C GLU A 6 -1.14 15.58 -6.98
N ARG A 7 0.12 15.83 -7.32
CA ARG A 7 0.55 16.90 -8.24
C ARG A 7 1.45 16.36 -9.34
N MET A 8 1.14 16.74 -10.56
CA MET A 8 1.98 16.48 -11.72
C MET A 8 3.12 17.48 -11.78
N THR A 9 4.34 17.00 -12.04
CA THR A 9 5.49 17.87 -12.30
C THR A 9 5.53 18.31 -13.77
N PRO A 10 6.15 19.47 -14.11
CA PRO A 10 6.34 19.86 -15.51
C PRO A 10 7.10 18.80 -16.33
N ALA A 11 8.10 18.14 -15.72
CA ALA A 11 8.86 17.07 -16.37
C ALA A 11 7.97 15.84 -16.68
N LEU A 12 7.09 15.44 -15.74
CA LEU A 12 6.14 14.37 -15.96
C LEU A 12 5.13 14.72 -17.06
N HIS A 13 4.64 15.97 -17.07
CA HIS A 13 3.74 16.44 -18.11
C HIS A 13 4.38 16.34 -19.51
N ALA A 14 5.59 16.86 -19.66
CA ALA A 14 6.33 16.79 -20.93
C ALA A 14 6.57 15.33 -21.39
N GLU A 15 6.88 14.45 -20.45
CA GLU A 15 7.05 13.02 -20.73
C GLU A 15 5.73 12.38 -21.19
N ILE A 16 4.61 12.67 -20.53
CA ILE A 16 3.29 12.16 -20.90
C ILE A 16 2.95 12.57 -22.35
N VAL A 17 3.12 13.86 -22.70
CA VAL A 17 2.84 14.35 -24.06
C VAL A 17 3.67 13.59 -25.09
N ARG A 18 4.98 13.45 -24.85
CA ARG A 18 5.89 12.70 -25.73
C ARG A 18 5.47 11.23 -25.87
N ARG A 19 5.17 10.55 -24.75
CA ARG A 19 4.84 9.12 -24.74
C ARG A 19 3.49 8.84 -25.38
N LEU A 20 2.49 9.72 -25.22
CA LEU A 20 1.21 9.60 -25.90
C LEU A 20 1.33 9.73 -27.42
N GLY A 21 2.24 10.56 -27.91
CA GLY A 21 2.51 10.70 -29.36
C GLY A 21 3.14 9.46 -30.00
N THR A 22 3.74 8.56 -29.18
CA THR A 22 4.43 7.35 -29.65
C THR A 22 3.78 6.04 -29.16
N ALA A 23 2.80 6.11 -28.27
CA ALA A 23 2.15 4.92 -27.70
C ALA A 23 1.24 4.24 -28.73
N GLY A 24 1.52 2.96 -28.98
CA GLY A 24 0.65 2.12 -29.82
C GLY A 24 -0.71 1.80 -29.18
N PRO A 25 -1.61 1.19 -29.95
CA PRO A 25 -2.93 0.77 -29.44
C PRO A 25 -2.84 -0.37 -28.41
N ASP A 26 -1.74 -1.05 -28.35
CA ASP A 26 -1.42 -2.17 -27.46
C ASP A 26 -1.16 -1.76 -26.01
N ILE A 27 -0.97 -0.47 -25.71
CA ILE A 27 -0.77 0.06 -24.35
C ILE A 27 -2.09 0.51 -23.75
N GLY A 28 -2.52 -0.15 -22.68
CA GLY A 28 -3.75 0.16 -21.93
C GLY A 28 -3.56 1.17 -20.79
N MET A 29 -2.38 1.22 -20.19
CA MET A 29 -2.06 2.23 -19.18
C MET A 29 -0.56 2.46 -19.07
N PHE A 30 -0.19 3.63 -18.49
CA PHE A 30 1.15 3.88 -17.99
C PHE A 30 1.14 3.97 -16.48
N ARG A 31 2.14 3.37 -15.86
CA ARG A 31 2.43 3.51 -14.44
C ARG A 31 3.60 4.44 -14.21
N MET A 32 3.56 5.14 -13.10
CA MET A 32 4.60 6.08 -12.69
C MET A 32 4.91 5.94 -11.21
N ARG A 33 6.10 6.37 -10.82
CA ARG A 33 6.53 6.34 -9.42
C ARG A 33 5.92 7.51 -8.65
N ARG A 34 5.71 7.32 -7.35
CA ARG A 34 5.12 8.33 -6.48
C ARG A 34 6.12 8.79 -5.42
N GLN A 35 6.26 10.10 -5.29
CA GLN A 35 7.06 10.76 -4.25
C GLN A 35 6.13 11.17 -3.10
N ASP A 36 6.18 10.45 -1.98
CA ASP A 36 5.39 10.78 -0.80
C ASP A 36 6.08 11.88 0.01
N MET A 37 5.42 13.03 0.16
CA MET A 37 5.90 14.19 0.90
C MET A 37 5.34 14.18 2.32
N PHE A 38 6.21 14.34 3.31
CA PHE A 38 5.82 14.45 4.72
C PHE A 38 6.66 15.48 5.45
N LEU A 39 6.01 16.43 6.11
CA LEU A 39 6.66 17.54 6.82
C LEU A 39 7.73 18.27 5.96
N GLY A 40 7.35 18.56 4.72
CA GLY A 40 8.23 19.27 3.76
C GLY A 40 9.35 18.41 3.16
N ARG A 41 9.43 17.12 3.47
CA ARG A 41 10.47 16.22 2.99
C ARG A 41 9.92 15.07 2.17
N TRP A 42 10.60 14.72 1.09
CA TRP A 42 10.36 13.49 0.37
C TRP A 42 10.85 12.28 1.17
N LEU A 43 9.95 11.32 1.43
CA LEU A 43 10.27 10.07 2.09
C LEU A 43 10.80 9.05 1.07
N GLN A 44 12.10 9.02 0.86
CA GLN A 44 12.72 8.13 -0.14
C GLN A 44 12.84 6.67 0.34
N ARG A 45 12.95 6.47 1.64
CA ARG A 45 13.26 5.18 2.24
C ARG A 45 12.09 4.62 3.04
N SER A 46 11.52 5.44 3.90
CA SER A 46 10.50 5.03 4.85
C SER A 46 9.13 4.79 4.23
N SER A 47 8.77 5.45 3.11
CA SER A 47 7.47 5.26 2.43
C SER A 47 7.41 4.02 1.52
N GLY A 48 8.53 3.31 1.35
CA GLY A 48 8.59 2.13 0.48
C GLY A 48 8.87 2.45 -0.99
N TYR A 49 9.35 3.66 -1.31
CA TYR A 49 9.72 4.02 -2.67
C TYR A 49 10.79 3.07 -3.26
N PRO A 50 10.74 2.72 -4.56
CA PRO A 50 9.74 3.14 -5.54
C PRO A 50 8.43 2.36 -5.44
N THR A 51 7.31 3.09 -5.37
CA THR A 51 5.96 2.52 -5.50
C THR A 51 5.36 2.98 -6.82
N TRP A 52 4.87 2.05 -7.60
CA TRP A 52 4.33 2.28 -8.92
C TRP A 52 2.81 2.32 -8.92
N PHE A 53 2.24 3.34 -9.55
CA PHE A 53 0.78 3.52 -9.66
C PHE A 53 0.39 3.72 -11.13
N GLY A 54 -0.62 3.00 -11.59
CA GLY A 54 -1.28 3.27 -12.88
C GLY A 54 -2.09 4.56 -12.78
N ARG A 55 -1.71 5.60 -13.51
CA ARG A 55 -2.38 6.90 -13.44
C ARG A 55 -2.77 7.46 -14.81
N LEU A 56 -2.09 7.05 -15.87
CA LEU A 56 -2.44 7.41 -17.24
C LEU A 56 -3.11 6.21 -17.89
N LEU A 57 -4.41 6.29 -18.08
CA LEU A 57 -5.28 5.18 -18.46
C LEU A 57 -5.87 5.42 -19.85
N ARG A 58 -5.90 4.37 -20.68
CA ARG A 58 -6.68 4.39 -21.93
C ARG A 58 -8.15 4.09 -21.61
N LEU A 59 -9.03 5.00 -21.97
CA LEU A 59 -10.46 4.82 -21.76
C LEU A 59 -10.97 3.55 -22.45
N GLY A 60 -11.82 2.80 -21.76
CA GLY A 60 -12.41 1.56 -22.25
C GLY A 60 -11.53 0.31 -22.17
N SER A 61 -10.24 0.44 -21.78
CA SER A 61 -9.30 -0.70 -21.68
C SER A 61 -8.89 -1.06 -20.26
N VAL A 62 -9.40 -0.36 -19.25
CA VAL A 62 -9.00 -0.50 -17.85
C VAL A 62 -10.19 -0.81 -16.97
N ARG A 63 -10.03 -1.75 -16.05
CA ARG A 63 -10.99 -2.11 -14.99
C ARG A 63 -10.42 -1.75 -13.63
N VAL A 64 -11.29 -1.45 -12.67
CA VAL A 64 -10.94 -1.23 -11.26
C VAL A 64 -11.28 -2.50 -10.50
N GLU A 65 -10.30 -3.12 -9.84
CA GLU A 65 -10.49 -4.41 -9.15
C GLU A 65 -10.62 -4.29 -7.63
N ARG A 66 -10.34 -3.11 -7.04
CA ARG A 66 -10.42 -2.88 -5.59
C ARG A 66 -11.15 -1.59 -5.28
N GLU A 67 -12.09 -1.64 -4.34
CA GLU A 67 -12.80 -0.46 -3.83
C GLU A 67 -11.93 0.37 -2.87
N ILE A 68 -11.00 -0.30 -2.17
CA ILE A 68 -10.05 0.34 -1.26
C ILE A 68 -8.65 0.19 -1.85
N ASN A 69 -7.96 1.34 -2.03
CA ASN A 69 -6.71 1.42 -2.78
C ASN A 69 -6.91 0.86 -4.19
N GLU A 70 -7.69 1.59 -5.00
CA GLU A 70 -8.03 1.26 -6.38
C GLU A 70 -6.82 0.68 -7.13
N GLU A 71 -6.98 -0.52 -7.64
CA GLU A 71 -6.00 -1.20 -8.47
C GLU A 71 -6.54 -1.25 -9.90
N PHE A 72 -5.85 -0.56 -10.81
CA PHE A 72 -6.22 -0.52 -12.21
C PHE A 72 -5.60 -1.70 -12.95
N CYS A 73 -6.45 -2.49 -13.60
CA CYS A 73 -6.04 -3.66 -14.36
C CYS A 73 -6.43 -3.51 -15.83
N THR A 74 -5.55 -3.95 -16.71
CA THR A 74 -5.77 -3.97 -18.15
C THR A 74 -5.31 -5.29 -18.76
N SER A 75 -5.98 -5.73 -19.82
CA SER A 75 -5.53 -6.85 -20.65
C SER A 75 -4.49 -6.44 -21.70
N LEU A 76 -4.29 -5.13 -21.88
CA LEU A 76 -3.28 -4.58 -22.77
C LEU A 76 -1.95 -4.40 -22.04
N GLY A 77 -0.91 -3.98 -22.76
CA GLY A 77 0.39 -3.69 -22.20
C GLY A 77 0.37 -2.54 -21.19
N ILE A 78 1.35 -2.55 -20.29
CA ILE A 78 1.56 -1.51 -19.28
C ILE A 78 2.91 -0.83 -19.57
N GLY A 79 2.87 0.45 -19.90
CA GLY A 79 4.06 1.27 -20.06
C GLY A 79 4.52 1.87 -18.71
N GLU A 80 5.76 2.33 -18.67
CA GLU A 80 6.36 3.01 -17.51
C GLU A 80 6.77 4.42 -17.88
N LEU A 81 6.54 5.37 -16.95
CA LEU A 81 7.05 6.72 -17.03
C LEU A 81 8.23 6.88 -16.05
N GLU A 82 9.26 7.61 -16.49
CA GLU A 82 10.47 7.79 -15.71
C GLU A 82 10.31 8.87 -14.64
N ASN A 83 9.49 9.87 -14.92
CA ASN A 83 9.22 10.96 -13.99
C ASN A 83 8.18 10.57 -12.93
N HIS A 84 8.04 11.42 -11.91
CA HIS A 84 7.30 11.14 -10.70
C HIS A 84 6.06 12.02 -10.58
N ILE A 85 5.05 11.46 -9.94
CA ILE A 85 3.95 12.20 -9.34
C ILE A 85 4.32 12.58 -7.90
N ILE A 86 4.03 13.79 -7.46
CA ILE A 86 4.23 14.22 -6.08
C ILE A 86 2.91 14.00 -5.34
N HIS A 87 2.99 13.34 -4.18
CA HIS A 87 1.83 13.02 -3.35
C HIS A 87 1.98 13.63 -1.96
N PHE A 88 0.91 14.26 -1.48
CA PHE A 88 0.84 14.93 -0.17
C PHE A 88 -0.16 14.24 0.75
N PRO A 89 0.12 13.04 1.26
CA PRO A 89 -0.84 12.22 2.02
C PRO A 89 -1.28 12.86 3.34
N PHE A 90 -0.59 13.92 3.76
CA PHE A 90 -0.84 14.65 5.01
C PHE A 90 -1.32 16.09 4.79
N ASN A 91 -1.82 16.42 3.60
CA ASN A 91 -2.30 17.78 3.28
C ASN A 91 -3.44 18.27 4.19
N ARG A 92 -4.20 17.35 4.80
CA ARG A 92 -5.26 17.63 5.78
C ARG A 92 -4.81 17.47 7.25
N GLY A 93 -3.51 17.32 7.47
CA GLY A 93 -2.91 17.18 8.80
C GLY A 93 -2.96 15.76 9.38
N ILE A 94 -2.26 15.60 10.49
CA ILE A 94 -2.08 14.31 11.17
C ILE A 94 -3.39 13.83 11.81
N ALA A 95 -4.23 14.74 12.35
CA ALA A 95 -5.52 14.38 12.96
C ALA A 95 -6.43 13.67 11.94
N TYR A 96 -6.54 14.22 10.75
CA TYR A 96 -7.29 13.58 9.65
C TYR A 96 -6.70 12.23 9.25
N TRP A 97 -5.38 12.10 9.27
CA TRP A 97 -4.73 10.82 9.00
C TRP A 97 -5.17 9.76 10.02
N PHE A 98 -5.20 10.09 11.32
CA PHE A 98 -5.66 9.18 12.37
C PHE A 98 -7.12 8.77 12.18
N GLU A 99 -8.01 9.72 11.91
CA GLU A 99 -9.42 9.45 11.67
C GLU A 99 -9.61 8.47 10.49
N ARG A 100 -8.96 8.75 9.36
CA ARG A 100 -9.00 7.90 8.16
C ARG A 100 -8.43 6.51 8.44
N HIS A 101 -7.29 6.43 9.10
CA HIS A 101 -6.64 5.14 9.39
C HIS A 101 -7.35 4.36 10.48
N ASN A 102 -8.11 5.00 11.35
CA ASN A 102 -9.02 4.30 12.25
C ASN A 102 -10.09 3.53 11.47
N ARG A 103 -10.71 4.13 10.46
CA ARG A 103 -11.67 3.44 9.58
C ARG A 103 -10.99 2.32 8.78
N TYR A 104 -9.86 2.62 8.14
CA TYR A 104 -9.13 1.64 7.34
C TYR A 104 -8.65 0.45 8.17
N SER A 105 -8.17 0.67 9.39
CA SER A 105 -7.76 -0.43 10.26
C SER A 105 -8.92 -1.35 10.67
N THR A 106 -10.16 -0.85 10.72
CA THR A 106 -11.35 -1.69 10.94
C THR A 106 -11.60 -2.60 9.74
N MET A 107 -11.56 -2.05 8.53
CA MET A 107 -11.76 -2.82 7.30
C MET A 107 -10.65 -3.87 7.10
N GLU A 108 -9.39 -3.47 7.30
CA GLU A 108 -8.25 -4.38 7.23
C GLU A 108 -8.29 -5.47 8.32
N ALA A 109 -8.81 -5.15 9.50
CA ALA A 109 -8.97 -6.14 10.57
C ALA A 109 -9.95 -7.25 10.18
N LEU A 110 -11.05 -6.93 9.49
CA LEU A 110 -12.01 -7.91 8.98
C LEU A 110 -11.35 -8.83 7.94
N VAL A 111 -10.63 -8.25 6.98
CA VAL A 111 -9.88 -9.02 5.96
C VAL A 111 -8.83 -9.91 6.63
N LEU A 112 -8.07 -9.35 7.58
CA LEU A 112 -7.03 -10.08 8.28
C LEU A 112 -7.58 -11.22 9.14
N ALA A 113 -8.73 -11.02 9.78
CA ALA A 113 -9.42 -12.08 10.54
C ALA A 113 -9.79 -13.25 9.63
N GLN A 114 -10.35 -12.97 8.45
CA GLN A 114 -10.67 -13.97 7.44
C GLN A 114 -9.42 -14.70 6.92
N GLU A 115 -8.35 -13.96 6.59
CA GLU A 115 -7.10 -14.56 6.13
C GLU A 115 -6.43 -15.43 7.22
N ARG A 116 -6.51 -15.03 8.48
CA ARG A 116 -5.98 -15.82 9.61
C ARG A 116 -6.79 -17.09 9.87
N SER A 117 -8.06 -17.19 9.49
CA SER A 117 -8.87 -18.41 9.62
C SER A 117 -8.59 -19.44 8.52
N ARG A 118 -8.03 -19.04 7.38
CA ARG A 118 -7.70 -19.95 6.28
C ARG A 118 -6.47 -20.79 6.63
N PRO A 119 -6.40 -22.08 6.24
CA PRO A 119 -5.21 -22.90 6.46
C PRO A 119 -3.99 -22.30 5.74
N ILE A 120 -2.80 -22.46 6.33
CA ILE A 120 -1.56 -22.04 5.67
C ILE A 120 -1.23 -23.04 4.57
N ALA A 121 -1.03 -22.54 3.37
CA ALA A 121 -0.56 -23.35 2.24
C ALA A 121 0.97 -23.55 2.33
N TRP A 122 1.43 -24.37 3.29
CA TRP A 122 2.88 -24.58 3.55
C TRP A 122 3.65 -25.06 2.32
N ARG A 123 3.00 -25.90 1.48
CA ARG A 123 3.62 -26.39 0.24
C ARG A 123 3.90 -25.28 -0.75
N ASP A 124 3.08 -24.23 -0.74
CA ASP A 124 3.23 -23.11 -1.66
C ASP A 124 4.44 -22.24 -1.32
N LEU A 125 4.97 -22.30 -0.08
CA LEU A 125 6.20 -21.59 0.29
C LEU A 125 7.42 -22.10 -0.50
N LEU A 126 7.40 -23.36 -0.87
CA LEU A 126 8.46 -24.02 -1.64
C LEU A 126 8.08 -24.21 -3.11
N SER A 127 6.96 -23.69 -3.56
CA SER A 127 6.48 -23.80 -4.94
C SER A 127 7.43 -23.12 -5.91
N GLY A 128 7.57 -23.70 -7.10
CA GLY A 128 8.25 -23.05 -8.23
C GLY A 128 7.52 -21.81 -8.75
N ASP A 129 6.22 -21.67 -8.46
CA ASP A 129 5.42 -20.51 -8.84
C ASP A 129 5.69 -19.32 -7.90
N PRO A 130 6.25 -18.20 -8.40
CA PRO A 130 6.51 -17.01 -7.60
C PRO A 130 5.25 -16.39 -6.97
N LEU A 131 4.10 -16.52 -7.63
CA LEU A 131 2.82 -15.97 -7.15
C LEU A 131 2.32 -16.78 -5.95
N ALA A 132 2.34 -18.11 -6.03
CA ALA A 132 1.97 -19.00 -4.94
C ALA A 132 2.87 -18.77 -3.72
N ARG A 133 4.19 -18.71 -3.90
CA ARG A 133 5.15 -18.40 -2.83
C ARG A 133 4.85 -17.07 -2.14
N ARG A 134 4.62 -16.01 -2.93
CA ARG A 134 4.32 -14.68 -2.41
C ARG A 134 3.02 -14.67 -1.59
N LYS A 135 1.99 -15.38 -2.05
CA LYS A 135 0.71 -15.51 -1.35
C LYS A 135 0.87 -16.26 -0.02
N ALA A 136 1.57 -17.39 -0.01
CA ALA A 136 1.84 -18.16 1.20
C ALA A 136 2.71 -17.40 2.20
N ALA A 137 3.77 -16.72 1.74
CA ALA A 137 4.60 -15.85 2.58
C ALA A 137 3.80 -14.69 3.21
N LYS A 138 2.87 -14.09 2.46
CA LYS A 138 1.95 -13.06 2.96
C LYS A 138 1.02 -13.62 4.05
N GLN A 139 0.47 -14.82 3.86
CA GLN A 139 -0.37 -15.48 4.88
C GLN A 139 0.41 -15.75 6.16
N LEU A 140 1.65 -16.21 6.04
CA LEU A 140 2.53 -16.42 7.20
C LEU A 140 2.84 -15.10 7.91
N ALA A 141 3.22 -14.06 7.17
CA ALA A 141 3.51 -12.74 7.72
C ALA A 141 2.30 -12.15 8.49
N TYR A 142 1.08 -12.42 8.04
CA TYR A 142 -0.14 -11.98 8.73
C TYR A 142 -0.37 -12.66 10.09
N ARG A 143 0.30 -13.79 10.36
CA ARG A 143 0.20 -14.54 11.62
C ARG A 143 1.37 -14.33 12.56
N MET A 144 2.43 -13.65 12.09
CA MET A 144 3.62 -13.43 12.91
C MET A 144 3.30 -12.57 14.14
N PRO A 145 3.68 -13.01 15.35
CA PRO A 145 3.60 -12.18 16.54
C PRO A 145 4.55 -10.98 16.40
N GLY A 146 4.18 -9.84 16.97
CA GLY A 146 5.01 -8.65 16.91
C GLY A 146 5.14 -8.00 15.51
N ARG A 147 4.25 -8.33 14.58
CA ARG A 147 4.22 -7.77 13.21
C ARG A 147 4.40 -6.25 13.17
N PRO A 148 3.76 -5.42 14.04
CA PRO A 148 3.99 -3.98 14.02
C PRO A 148 5.45 -3.60 14.28
N THR A 149 6.12 -4.30 15.20
CA THR A 149 7.54 -4.08 15.50
C THR A 149 8.43 -4.49 14.32
N LEU A 150 8.13 -5.62 13.69
CA LEU A 150 8.85 -6.08 12.49
C LEU A 150 8.72 -5.10 11.33
N ILE A 151 7.55 -4.50 11.14
CA ILE A 151 7.32 -3.46 10.12
C ILE A 151 8.14 -2.21 10.45
N PHE A 152 8.21 -1.80 11.72
CA PHE A 152 9.09 -0.69 12.11
C PHE A 152 10.55 -0.97 11.79
N LEU A 153 11.06 -2.12 12.19
CA LEU A 153 12.44 -2.53 11.91
C LEU A 153 12.72 -2.61 10.41
N TYR A 154 11.80 -3.19 9.66
CA TYR A 154 11.91 -3.25 8.22
C TYR A 154 12.00 -1.85 7.58
N LEU A 155 11.06 -0.96 7.88
CA LEU A 155 11.02 0.37 7.26
C LEU A 155 12.16 1.27 7.76
N TYR A 156 12.40 1.29 9.08
CA TYR A 156 13.35 2.21 9.67
C TYR A 156 14.80 1.76 9.53
N VAL A 157 15.07 0.45 9.72
CA VAL A 157 16.42 -0.11 9.67
C VAL A 157 16.74 -0.68 8.29
N LEU A 158 16.03 -1.74 7.85
CA LEU A 158 16.36 -2.46 6.61
C LEU A 158 16.17 -1.60 5.36
N ARG A 159 15.11 -0.78 5.31
CA ARG A 159 14.89 0.19 4.23
C ARG A 159 15.67 1.49 4.43
N ALA A 160 16.45 1.59 5.50
CA ALA A 160 17.21 2.78 5.88
C ALA A 160 16.32 4.04 6.03
N GLY A 161 15.10 3.89 6.55
CA GLY A 161 14.17 5.00 6.79
C GLY A 161 14.72 6.07 7.73
N PHE A 162 15.73 5.74 8.56
CA PHE A 162 16.47 6.71 9.38
C PHE A 162 17.17 7.80 8.53
N ARG A 163 17.47 7.53 7.25
CA ARG A 163 18.07 8.50 6.33
C ARG A 163 17.08 9.58 5.89
N ASP A 164 15.78 9.36 6.04
CA ASP A 164 14.75 10.39 5.83
C ASP A 164 14.65 11.35 7.04
N GLY A 165 15.48 11.14 8.08
CA GLY A 165 15.56 12.00 9.27
C GLY A 165 14.33 11.90 10.16
N ARG A 166 13.99 13.00 10.88
CA ARG A 166 12.83 13.06 11.77
C ARG A 166 11.50 12.74 11.08
N PRO A 167 11.20 13.26 9.88
CA PRO A 167 9.99 12.87 9.15
C PRO A 167 9.93 11.35 8.88
N GLY A 168 11.03 10.72 8.50
CA GLY A 168 11.09 9.26 8.31
C GLY A 168 10.79 8.48 9.58
N LEU A 169 11.35 8.89 10.73
CA LEU A 169 11.05 8.27 12.01
C LEU A 169 9.57 8.38 12.39
N LEU A 170 8.99 9.59 12.24
CA LEU A 170 7.58 9.82 12.54
C LEU A 170 6.68 8.98 11.63
N PHE A 171 6.98 8.93 10.34
CA PHE A 171 6.24 8.10 9.40
C PHE A 171 6.29 6.61 9.76
N CYS A 172 7.48 6.08 10.08
CA CYS A 172 7.63 4.69 10.52
C CYS A 172 6.81 4.40 11.80
N ARG A 173 6.79 5.35 12.77
CA ARG A 173 5.98 5.23 13.99
C ARG A 173 4.49 5.23 13.67
N MET A 174 4.01 6.13 12.79
CA MET A 174 2.61 6.18 12.37
C MET A 174 2.21 4.90 11.65
N ARG A 175 3.06 4.39 10.76
CA ARG A 175 2.82 3.11 10.09
C ARG A 175 2.74 1.94 11.06
N THR A 176 3.64 1.92 12.05
CA THR A 176 3.62 0.91 13.13
C THR A 176 2.35 1.00 13.97
N LEU A 177 1.91 2.22 14.30
CA LEU A 177 0.67 2.42 15.03
C LEU A 177 -0.55 1.91 14.26
N TYR A 178 -0.61 2.18 12.96
CA TYR A 178 -1.67 1.64 12.10
C TYR A 178 -1.74 0.10 12.14
N GLU A 179 -0.59 -0.57 12.07
CA GLU A 179 -0.53 -2.04 12.19
C GLU A 179 -0.95 -2.54 13.59
N ARG A 180 -0.62 -1.78 14.66
CA ARG A 180 -1.10 -2.07 16.02
C ARG A 180 -2.62 -1.93 16.14
N MET A 181 -3.20 -0.90 15.51
CA MET A 181 -4.65 -0.72 15.49
C MET A 181 -5.35 -1.91 14.82
N ILE A 182 -4.81 -2.42 13.72
CA ILE A 182 -5.33 -3.62 13.05
C ILE A 182 -5.25 -4.82 13.99
N ASP A 183 -4.10 -5.11 14.58
CA ASP A 183 -3.92 -6.27 15.47
C ASP A 183 -4.82 -6.22 16.71
N LEU A 184 -4.99 -5.04 17.32
CA LEU A 184 -5.90 -4.84 18.44
C LEU A 184 -7.36 -5.12 18.06
N LYS A 185 -7.81 -4.61 16.92
CA LYS A 185 -9.19 -4.83 16.43
C LYS A 185 -9.45 -6.29 16.09
N VAL A 186 -8.48 -7.01 15.49
CA VAL A 186 -8.58 -8.46 15.26
C VAL A 186 -8.68 -9.22 16.59
N SER A 187 -7.87 -8.84 17.57
CA SER A 187 -7.87 -9.48 18.89
C SER A 187 -9.18 -9.24 19.63
N ALA A 188 -9.70 -8.01 19.63
CA ALA A 188 -10.98 -7.67 20.25
C ALA A 188 -12.14 -8.45 19.62
N ALA A 189 -12.21 -8.54 18.30
CA ALA A 189 -13.26 -9.28 17.61
C ALA A 189 -13.26 -10.78 17.97
N ARG A 190 -12.08 -11.38 18.12
CA ARG A 190 -11.97 -12.78 18.57
C ARG A 190 -12.44 -13.00 20.01
N TYR A 191 -12.13 -12.04 20.89
CA TYR A 191 -12.55 -12.13 22.28
C TYR A 191 -14.07 -12.04 22.42
N SER A 192 -14.71 -11.11 21.70
CA SER A 192 -16.16 -10.94 21.69
C SER A 192 -16.89 -12.20 21.19
N SER A 193 -16.44 -12.80 20.09
CA SER A 193 -17.04 -14.04 19.57
C SER A 193 -16.87 -15.24 20.52
N SER A 194 -15.80 -15.25 21.31
CA SER A 194 -15.57 -16.33 22.30
C SER A 194 -16.38 -16.13 23.57
N SER A 195 -16.73 -14.89 23.93
CA SER A 195 -17.55 -14.59 25.12
C SER A 195 -19.05 -14.79 24.85
N GLU A 196 -19.55 -14.50 23.66
CA GLU A 196 -20.94 -14.80 23.28
C GLU A 196 -21.26 -16.29 23.29
N ASN A 197 -20.30 -17.16 22.98
CA ASN A 197 -20.46 -18.62 23.08
C ASN A 197 -20.34 -19.19 24.52
N ARG A 198 -20.09 -18.34 25.52
CA ARG A 198 -19.93 -18.75 26.92
C ARG A 198 -21.06 -18.25 27.85
N LEU A 199 -22.04 -17.54 27.32
CA LEU A 199 -23.23 -17.18 28.09
C LEU A 199 -24.17 -18.40 28.11
N PRO A 200 -24.62 -18.86 29.28
CA PRO A 200 -25.49 -20.02 29.45
C PRO A 200 -26.88 -19.80 28.86
#